data_16987da01108d8e4794b7c9c6038325c
#
_entry.id   16987da01108d8e4794b7c9c6038325c
#
_cell.length_a   1.000
_cell.length_b   1.000
_cell.length_c   1.000
_cell.angle_alpha   90.00
_cell.angle_beta   90.00
_cell.angle_gamma   90.00
#
_symmetry.space_group_name_H-M   'P 1'
#
loop_
_entity.id
_entity.type
_entity.pdbx_description
1 polymer ?
#
loop_
_entity_poly.entity_id
_entity_poly.type
_entity_poly.pdbx_seq_one_letter_code
_entity_poly.pdbx_strand_id
1 'polypeptide(L)'
;EYNLHHRIAFSRKTIEGALFYKHVYEKDMHELSLNGVFSHTKDSRPSTYQIDDLLSYTATGNEQPEFVRVQMDYLYTFANRGQLESGIQFFSRWNKTRYHLYDKGKDPDNWLSRLNPNDGLNHKEYIYTAHLFYSRQPEESWHYKIGLLADYDITRTQLMEATDKHDSDRFYFYPHLTLQYTPSEQQELAFHFTRKATRPDYTRLNPFTSPIDHQTFEQGNPLLRPEVSNRAEINYLLSGEKIQVNGNLYFTSIEKFITPVALLTEDNTLTLSYANGNMENKVGLDINLSGTPASWMTINPSISIIHAHTNGKFQSINLHVDDFSWSGKLELTLNSKKHTEFQVLFSYQSPTKIPQFKMEENYYLDLAIKQGFFNDRLQISFSVSDVFDTSEWQARSNTNTYRLANYCKEATHAYWIGLTFNFNNFKSRPSTDN
;
A
#
# COMPACT_ATOMS: atom_id res chain seq x y z
N GLU A 1 33.63 4.17 7.47
CA GLU A 1 32.31 4.54 8.05
C GLU A 1 32.20 6.06 8.02
N TYR A 2 31.09 6.57 7.57
CA TYR A 2 30.74 7.99 7.60
C TYR A 2 29.31 8.14 8.12
N ASN A 3 29.02 9.29 8.68
CA ASN A 3 27.69 9.62 9.18
C ASN A 3 27.00 10.52 8.17
N LEU A 4 25.80 10.13 7.74
CA LEU A 4 24.92 10.97 6.96
C LEU A 4 23.85 11.58 7.88
N HIS A 5 23.80 12.90 7.97
CA HIS A 5 22.70 13.63 8.58
C HIS A 5 21.79 14.14 7.48
N HIS A 6 20.60 13.57 7.38
CA HIS A 6 19.56 14.01 6.46
C HIS A 6 18.44 14.70 7.23
N ARG A 7 18.23 15.97 6.94
CA ARG A 7 17.15 16.77 7.52
C ARG A 7 16.16 17.16 6.45
N ILE A 8 14.90 16.77 6.63
CA ILE A 8 13.80 17.12 5.72
C ILE A 8 12.83 18.02 6.48
N ALA A 9 12.51 19.18 5.89
CA ALA A 9 11.36 19.95 6.31
C ALA A 9 10.22 19.70 5.32
N PHE A 10 9.00 19.57 5.81
CA PHE A 10 7.85 19.25 5.00
C PHE A 10 6.75 20.28 5.21
N SER A 11 6.24 20.83 4.12
CA SER A 11 5.09 21.72 4.14
C SER A 11 4.08 21.28 3.06
N ARG A 12 2.86 20.96 3.48
CA ARG A 12 1.77 20.60 2.58
C ARG A 12 0.57 21.51 2.81
N LYS A 13 0.02 22.02 1.71
CA LYS A 13 -1.26 22.74 1.70
C LYS A 13 -2.16 22.08 0.68
N THR A 14 -3.32 21.61 1.11
CA THR A 14 -4.30 20.92 0.27
C THR A 14 -5.64 21.65 0.33
N ILE A 15 -6.26 21.82 -0.84
CA ILE A 15 -7.64 22.26 -0.99
C ILE A 15 -8.40 21.14 -1.69
N GLU A 16 -9.46 20.67 -1.08
CA GLU A 16 -10.30 19.61 -1.61
C GLU A 16 -11.76 20.06 -1.65
N GLY A 17 -12.46 19.63 -2.70
CA GLY A 17 -13.88 19.82 -2.85
C GLY A 17 -14.53 18.52 -3.33
N ALA A 18 -15.65 18.16 -2.74
CA ALA A 18 -16.43 17.01 -3.16
C ALA A 18 -17.90 17.39 -3.33
N LEU A 19 -18.50 16.85 -4.40
CA LEU A 19 -19.94 16.95 -4.67
C LEU A 19 -20.49 15.55 -4.81
N PHE A 20 -21.55 15.26 -4.09
CA PHE A 20 -22.28 14.01 -4.21
C PHE A 20 -23.76 14.29 -4.45
N TYR A 21 -24.33 13.63 -5.45
CA TYR A 21 -25.76 13.63 -5.73
C TYR A 21 -26.23 12.19 -5.88
N LYS A 22 -27.35 11.87 -5.25
CA LYS A 22 -28.01 10.58 -5.35
C LYS A 22 -29.49 10.80 -5.59
N HIS A 23 -30.03 10.12 -6.58
CA HIS A 23 -31.46 10.09 -6.88
C HIS A 23 -31.96 8.66 -6.91
N VAL A 24 -32.95 8.38 -6.08
CA VAL A 24 -33.65 7.10 -6.04
C VAL A 24 -34.99 7.30 -6.71
N TYR A 25 -35.23 6.57 -7.79
CA TYR A 25 -36.49 6.61 -8.51
C TYR A 25 -37.56 5.75 -7.81
N GLU A 26 -38.79 5.79 -8.29
CA GLU A 26 -39.92 5.09 -7.70
C GLU A 26 -39.62 3.62 -7.32
N LYS A 27 -40.00 3.23 -6.10
CA LYS A 27 -39.94 1.87 -5.53
C LYS A 27 -38.52 1.29 -5.32
N ASP A 28 -37.48 2.11 -5.09
CA ASP A 28 -36.11 1.65 -4.82
C ASP A 28 -35.53 0.68 -5.85
N MET A 29 -36.06 0.67 -7.07
CA MET A 29 -35.61 -0.22 -8.15
C MET A 29 -34.51 0.41 -9.00
N HIS A 30 -34.40 1.73 -9.01
CA HIS A 30 -33.45 2.47 -9.83
C HIS A 30 -32.75 3.52 -8.99
N GLU A 31 -31.47 3.58 -9.10
CA GLU A 31 -30.67 4.56 -8.41
C GLU A 31 -29.63 5.16 -9.36
N LEU A 32 -29.55 6.48 -9.39
CA LEU A 32 -28.51 7.23 -10.09
C LEU A 32 -27.67 7.97 -9.06
N SER A 33 -26.37 7.79 -9.10
CA SER A 33 -25.44 8.57 -8.29
C SER A 33 -24.43 9.31 -9.15
N LEU A 34 -24.08 10.53 -8.73
CA LEU A 34 -23.06 11.37 -9.32
C LEU A 34 -22.09 11.77 -8.23
N ASN A 35 -20.80 11.54 -8.44
CA ASN A 35 -19.74 11.89 -7.52
C ASN A 35 -18.68 12.71 -8.26
N GLY A 36 -18.36 13.88 -7.74
CA GLY A 36 -17.29 14.74 -8.23
C GLY A 36 -16.32 15.06 -7.10
N VAL A 37 -15.01 14.90 -7.35
CA VAL A 37 -13.96 15.24 -6.40
C VAL A 37 -12.87 16.01 -7.13
N PHE A 38 -12.45 17.11 -6.53
CA PHE A 38 -11.31 17.91 -6.95
C PHE A 38 -10.33 18.05 -5.78
N SER A 39 -9.05 17.92 -6.06
CA SER A 39 -7.99 18.18 -5.07
C SER A 39 -6.83 18.91 -5.72
N HIS A 40 -6.36 19.95 -5.07
CA HIS A 40 -5.13 20.67 -5.40
C HIS A 40 -4.23 20.69 -4.19
N THR A 41 -3.01 20.18 -4.35
CA THR A 41 -2.01 20.13 -3.28
C THR A 41 -0.74 20.87 -3.70
N LYS A 42 -0.16 21.58 -2.77
CA LYS A 42 1.16 22.19 -2.92
C LYS A 42 2.07 21.63 -1.83
N ASP A 43 3.05 20.84 -2.24
CA ASP A 43 4.07 20.26 -1.39
C ASP A 43 5.39 20.99 -1.59
N SER A 44 6.08 21.27 -0.50
CA SER A 44 7.46 21.76 -0.51
C SER A 44 8.29 20.94 0.46
N ARG A 45 9.41 20.41 -0.03
CA ARG A 45 10.30 19.49 0.72
C ARG A 45 11.75 19.96 0.64
N PRO A 46 12.11 21.07 1.27
CA PRO A 46 13.52 21.40 1.42
C PRO A 46 14.23 20.35 2.27
N SER A 47 15.32 19.83 1.78
CA SER A 47 16.15 18.83 2.46
C SER A 47 17.60 19.26 2.46
N THR A 48 18.31 18.89 3.52
CA THR A 48 19.73 19.13 3.68
C THR A 48 20.39 17.79 4.01
N TYR A 49 21.43 17.46 3.25
CA TYR A 49 22.25 16.28 3.43
C TYR A 49 23.63 16.74 3.88
N GLN A 50 24.12 16.22 4.99
CA GLN A 50 25.47 16.45 5.49
C GLN A 50 26.14 15.11 5.70
N ILE A 51 27.27 14.90 5.01
CA ILE A 51 28.08 13.68 5.11
C ILE A 51 29.37 14.05 5.83
N ASP A 52 29.56 13.53 7.02
CA ASP A 52 30.68 13.89 7.90
C ASP A 52 30.96 15.38 7.89
N ASP A 53 31.28 16.22 8.31
CA ASP A 53 31.48 17.67 8.24
C ASP A 53 32.09 18.20 6.92
N LEU A 54 32.20 17.34 5.89
CA LEU A 54 32.96 17.62 4.67
C LEU A 54 32.12 17.90 3.43
N LEU A 55 30.93 17.32 3.30
CA LEU A 55 30.08 17.47 2.13
C LEU A 55 28.65 17.84 2.55
N SER A 56 28.15 18.91 1.98
CA SER A 56 26.75 19.34 2.22
C SER A 56 26.04 19.49 0.89
N TYR A 57 24.87 18.86 0.80
CA TYR A 57 23.92 19.06 -0.30
C TYR A 57 22.66 19.71 0.24
N THR A 58 22.10 20.61 -0.52
CA THR A 58 20.75 21.11 -0.27
C THR A 58 19.88 20.78 -1.46
N ALA A 59 18.75 20.17 -1.21
CA ALA A 59 17.76 19.91 -2.25
C ALA A 59 16.47 20.64 -1.93
N THR A 60 15.83 21.17 -2.96
CA THR A 60 14.48 21.75 -2.85
C THR A 60 13.57 21.04 -3.84
N GLY A 61 12.62 20.30 -3.32
CA GLY A 61 11.56 19.66 -4.10
C GLY A 61 10.25 20.43 -3.92
N ASN A 62 9.63 20.84 -5.02
CA ASN A 62 8.29 21.42 -5.03
C ASN A 62 7.39 20.58 -5.93
N GLU A 63 6.33 20.05 -5.37
CA GLU A 63 5.35 19.23 -6.08
C GLU A 63 3.97 19.89 -6.02
N GLN A 64 3.25 19.84 -7.14
CA GLN A 64 1.90 20.36 -7.25
C GLN A 64 0.98 19.31 -7.87
N PRO A 65 0.59 18.28 -7.11
CA PRO A 65 -0.39 17.32 -7.58
C PRO A 65 -1.80 17.90 -7.54
N GLU A 66 -2.48 17.79 -8.67
CA GLU A 66 -3.88 18.13 -8.84
C GLU A 66 -4.61 16.94 -9.40
N PHE A 67 -5.83 16.69 -8.97
CA PHE A 67 -6.68 15.70 -9.61
C PHE A 67 -8.15 16.12 -9.64
N VAL A 68 -8.83 15.61 -10.65
CA VAL A 68 -10.28 15.68 -10.80
C VAL A 68 -10.78 14.27 -11.04
N ARG A 69 -11.85 13.88 -10.35
CA ARG A 69 -12.60 12.66 -10.61
C ARG A 69 -14.08 13.00 -10.71
N VAL A 70 -14.70 12.55 -11.78
CA VAL A 70 -16.16 12.61 -11.95
C VAL A 70 -16.63 11.20 -12.28
N GLN A 71 -17.62 10.71 -11.56
CA GLN A 71 -18.17 9.36 -11.69
C GLN A 71 -19.67 9.45 -11.68
N MET A 72 -20.29 8.70 -12.58
CA MET A 72 -21.74 8.49 -12.64
C MET A 72 -22.02 6.99 -12.63
N ASP A 73 -22.84 6.56 -11.69
CA ASP A 73 -23.24 5.16 -11.54
C ASP A 73 -24.76 5.05 -11.60
N TYR A 74 -25.23 4.00 -12.24
CA TYR A 74 -26.64 3.64 -12.33
C TYR A 74 -26.81 2.20 -11.87
N LEU A 75 -27.66 2.01 -10.85
CA LEU A 75 -28.05 0.73 -10.33
C LEU A 75 -29.51 0.45 -10.71
N TYR A 76 -29.75 -0.72 -11.28
CA TYR A 76 -31.07 -1.24 -11.58
C TYR A 76 -31.30 -2.56 -10.87
N THR A 77 -32.35 -2.63 -10.06
CA THR A 77 -32.74 -3.86 -9.36
C THR A 77 -33.96 -4.49 -10.06
N PHE A 78 -33.77 -5.69 -10.57
CA PHE A 78 -34.85 -6.46 -11.23
C PHE A 78 -35.82 -7.04 -10.22
N ALA A 79 -37.04 -7.33 -10.67
CA ALA A 79 -38.09 -7.97 -9.85
C ALA A 79 -37.63 -9.32 -9.26
N ASN A 80 -36.72 -10.04 -9.91
CA ASN A 80 -36.13 -11.30 -9.43
C ASN A 80 -34.92 -11.10 -8.51
N ARG A 81 -34.76 -9.88 -7.92
CA ARG A 81 -33.66 -9.48 -7.06
C ARG A 81 -32.25 -9.49 -7.71
N GLY A 82 -32.17 -9.65 -9.03
CA GLY A 82 -30.95 -9.41 -9.77
C GLY A 82 -30.64 -7.91 -9.81
N GLN A 83 -29.36 -7.54 -9.79
CA GLN A 83 -28.93 -6.15 -9.86
C GLN A 83 -28.00 -5.95 -11.04
N LEU A 84 -28.25 -4.91 -11.81
CA LEU A 84 -27.37 -4.43 -12.87
C LEU A 84 -26.78 -3.09 -12.43
N GLU A 85 -25.46 -3.03 -12.31
CA GLU A 85 -24.69 -1.85 -11.98
C GLU A 85 -23.88 -1.44 -13.20
N SER A 86 -24.03 -0.21 -13.66
CA SER A 86 -23.27 0.33 -14.77
C SER A 86 -22.80 1.73 -14.45
N GLY A 87 -21.65 2.12 -14.96
CA GLY A 87 -21.16 3.48 -14.71
C GLY A 87 -20.02 3.87 -15.63
N ILE A 88 -19.75 5.17 -15.58
CA ILE A 88 -18.64 5.79 -16.27
C ILE A 88 -17.90 6.70 -15.31
N GLN A 89 -16.57 6.74 -15.45
CA GLN A 89 -15.73 7.62 -14.66
C GLN A 89 -14.72 8.32 -15.57
N PHE A 90 -14.51 9.58 -15.31
CA PHE A 90 -13.36 10.34 -15.79
C PHE A 90 -12.47 10.66 -14.59
N PHE A 91 -11.19 10.31 -14.70
CA PHE A 91 -10.17 10.70 -13.75
C PHE A 91 -9.04 11.40 -14.50
N SER A 92 -8.62 12.54 -13.98
CA SER A 92 -7.44 13.23 -14.48
C SER A 92 -6.55 13.64 -13.34
N ARG A 93 -5.25 13.42 -13.51
CA ARG A 93 -4.20 13.83 -12.57
C ARG A 93 -3.13 14.61 -13.31
N TRP A 94 -2.78 15.75 -12.76
CA TRP A 94 -1.65 16.55 -13.22
C TRP A 94 -0.66 16.69 -12.08
N ASN A 95 0.59 16.41 -12.34
CA ASN A 95 1.64 16.63 -11.37
C ASN A 95 2.79 17.38 -12.01
N LYS A 96 3.12 18.51 -11.42
CA LYS A 96 4.24 19.34 -11.81
C LYS A 96 5.24 19.35 -10.67
N THR A 97 6.43 18.81 -10.92
CA THR A 97 7.51 18.77 -9.95
C THR A 97 8.69 19.58 -10.46
N ARG A 98 9.31 20.30 -9.55
CA ARG A 98 10.61 20.92 -9.75
C ARG A 98 11.54 20.46 -8.62
N TYR A 99 12.72 20.06 -8.99
CA TYR A 99 13.72 19.59 -8.06
C TYR A 99 15.06 20.28 -8.36
N HIS A 100 15.70 20.80 -7.34
CA HIS A 100 17.03 21.43 -7.45
C HIS A 100 17.93 20.81 -6.41
N LEU A 101 19.09 20.30 -6.82
CA LEU A 101 20.15 19.80 -5.96
C LEU A 101 21.34 20.71 -6.06
N TYR A 102 21.78 21.24 -4.93
CA TYR A 102 22.92 22.11 -4.81
C TYR A 102 24.00 21.42 -3.99
N ASP A 103 25.25 21.48 -4.46
CA ASP A 103 26.44 21.04 -3.77
C ASP A 103 27.21 22.26 -3.27
N LYS A 104 27.62 22.25 -2.01
CA LYS A 104 28.42 23.35 -1.43
C LYS A 104 29.83 23.39 -1.98
N GLY A 105 30.32 22.32 -2.63
CA GLY A 105 31.67 22.25 -3.19
C GLY A 105 32.79 22.39 -2.14
N LYS A 106 33.98 22.71 -2.60
CA LYS A 106 35.12 23.01 -1.73
C LYS A 106 35.14 24.46 -1.20
N ASP A 107 34.33 25.33 -1.82
CA ASP A 107 34.14 26.72 -1.39
C ASP A 107 32.83 26.81 -0.57
N PRO A 108 32.93 27.14 0.73
CA PRO A 108 31.77 27.20 1.62
C PRO A 108 30.67 28.19 1.18
N ASP A 109 31.00 29.18 0.37
CA ASP A 109 30.11 30.25 -0.05
C ASP A 109 29.56 30.04 -1.48
N ASN A 110 30.02 29.00 -2.19
CA ASN A 110 29.64 28.75 -3.58
C ASN A 110 28.88 27.43 -3.72
N TRP A 111 27.56 27.52 -3.76
CA TRP A 111 26.66 26.39 -4.05
C TRP A 111 26.61 26.14 -5.56
N LEU A 112 27.17 25.03 -6.01
CA LEU A 112 27.14 24.61 -7.41
C LEU A 112 25.91 23.73 -7.64
N SER A 113 25.11 24.07 -8.65
CA SER A 113 24.06 23.16 -9.13
C SER A 113 24.72 21.95 -9.81
N ARG A 114 24.56 20.76 -9.23
CA ARG A 114 25.06 19.51 -9.84
C ARG A 114 24.12 18.96 -10.89
N LEU A 115 22.88 19.32 -10.80
CA LEU A 115 21.84 18.98 -11.77
C LEU A 115 21.35 20.26 -12.40
N ASN A 116 20.93 20.19 -13.64
CA ASN A 116 20.41 21.34 -14.37
C ASN A 116 19.43 22.14 -13.51
N PRO A 117 19.59 23.48 -13.35
CA PRO A 117 18.79 24.29 -12.44
C PRO A 117 17.27 24.28 -12.76
N ASN A 118 16.89 23.74 -13.89
CA ASN A 118 15.50 23.70 -14.37
C ASN A 118 14.93 22.28 -14.46
N ASP A 119 15.50 21.31 -13.77
CA ASP A 119 14.99 19.95 -13.78
C ASP A 119 13.58 19.91 -13.22
N GLY A 120 12.62 19.71 -14.08
CA GLY A 120 11.21 19.59 -13.77
C GLY A 120 10.56 18.45 -14.53
N LEU A 121 9.61 17.79 -13.88
CA LEU A 121 8.76 16.76 -14.45
C LEU A 121 7.34 17.27 -14.55
N ASN A 122 6.77 17.14 -15.73
CA ASN A 122 5.36 17.38 -16.00
C ASN A 122 4.71 16.05 -16.35
N HIS A 123 3.91 15.52 -15.43
CA HIS A 123 3.22 14.25 -15.61
C HIS A 123 1.71 14.50 -15.64
N LYS A 124 1.06 14.03 -16.72
CA LYS A 124 -0.38 14.15 -16.91
C LYS A 124 -0.96 12.77 -17.20
N GLU A 125 -2.05 12.46 -16.54
CA GLU A 125 -2.75 11.20 -16.68
C GLU A 125 -4.25 11.46 -16.83
N TYR A 126 -4.87 10.82 -17.83
CA TYR A 126 -6.30 10.87 -18.07
C TYR A 126 -6.80 9.44 -18.21
N ILE A 127 -7.78 9.07 -17.41
CA ILE A 127 -8.35 7.72 -17.38
C ILE A 127 -9.85 7.83 -17.59
N TYR A 128 -10.31 7.19 -18.63
CA TYR A 128 -11.73 7.02 -18.93
C TYR A 128 -12.09 5.59 -18.60
N THR A 129 -12.99 5.40 -17.64
CA THR A 129 -13.44 4.08 -17.18
C THR A 129 -14.91 3.90 -17.53
N ALA A 130 -15.26 2.71 -18.00
CA ALA A 130 -16.63 2.25 -18.07
C ALA A 130 -16.75 0.88 -17.40
N HIS A 131 -17.83 0.63 -16.68
CA HIS A 131 -18.07 -0.66 -16.05
C HIS A 131 -19.52 -1.12 -16.18
N LEU A 132 -19.65 -2.45 -16.16
CA LEU A 132 -20.94 -3.14 -16.15
C LEU A 132 -20.82 -4.39 -15.28
N PHE A 133 -21.65 -4.51 -14.24
CA PHE A 133 -21.71 -5.66 -13.36
C PHE A 133 -23.14 -6.16 -13.26
N TYR A 134 -23.30 -7.46 -13.23
CA TYR A 134 -24.53 -8.09 -12.89
C TYR A 134 -24.33 -9.00 -11.68
N SER A 135 -25.19 -8.86 -10.67
CA SER A 135 -25.19 -9.69 -9.48
C SER A 135 -26.57 -10.24 -9.21
N ARG A 136 -26.63 -11.43 -8.65
CA ARG A 136 -27.88 -12.07 -8.27
C ARG A 136 -27.65 -13.09 -7.16
N GLN A 137 -28.65 -13.20 -6.30
CA GLN A 137 -28.80 -14.27 -5.32
C GLN A 137 -30.04 -15.09 -5.70
N PRO A 138 -29.88 -16.15 -6.55
CA PRO A 138 -31.02 -16.94 -7.04
C PRO A 138 -31.68 -17.75 -5.94
N GLU A 139 -30.89 -18.21 -4.96
CA GLU A 139 -31.27 -18.97 -3.79
C GLU A 139 -30.57 -18.41 -2.57
N GLU A 140 -31.02 -18.71 -1.36
CA GLU A 140 -30.39 -18.20 -0.13
C GLU A 140 -28.93 -18.63 0.02
N SER A 141 -28.55 -19.78 -0.55
CA SER A 141 -27.23 -20.36 -0.48
C SER A 141 -26.26 -19.91 -1.57
N TRP A 142 -26.75 -19.29 -2.66
CA TRP A 142 -25.89 -18.91 -3.78
C TRP A 142 -25.97 -17.43 -4.08
N HIS A 143 -24.79 -16.79 -4.22
CA HIS A 143 -24.66 -15.44 -4.75
C HIS A 143 -23.58 -15.42 -5.85
N TYR A 144 -23.84 -14.70 -6.93
CA TYR A 144 -22.83 -14.48 -7.95
C TYR A 144 -22.81 -13.01 -8.42
N LYS A 145 -21.61 -12.53 -8.77
CA LYS A 145 -21.39 -11.25 -9.42
C LYS A 145 -20.42 -11.47 -10.58
N ILE A 146 -20.85 -11.06 -11.77
CA ILE A 146 -20.00 -11.08 -12.99
C ILE A 146 -19.99 -9.70 -13.57
N GLY A 147 -18.84 -9.27 -14.09
CA GLY A 147 -18.73 -7.95 -14.68
C GLY A 147 -17.47 -7.71 -15.44
N LEU A 148 -17.44 -6.57 -16.10
CA LEU A 148 -16.33 -6.07 -16.86
C LEU A 148 -16.17 -4.59 -16.58
N LEU A 149 -14.93 -4.19 -16.33
CA LEU A 149 -14.51 -2.80 -16.30
C LEU A 149 -13.49 -2.60 -17.41
N ALA A 150 -13.55 -1.47 -18.10
CA ALA A 150 -12.63 -1.10 -19.17
C ALA A 150 -12.08 0.30 -18.93
N ASP A 151 -10.76 0.45 -19.03
CA ASP A 151 -10.06 1.73 -18.95
C ASP A 151 -9.42 2.09 -20.29
N TYR A 152 -9.55 3.35 -20.67
CA TYR A 152 -8.68 3.99 -21.66
C TYR A 152 -7.80 5.00 -20.95
N ASP A 153 -6.50 4.74 -20.94
CA ASP A 153 -5.49 5.44 -20.15
C ASP A 153 -4.56 6.22 -21.10
N ILE A 154 -4.51 7.53 -20.90
CA ILE A 154 -3.65 8.44 -21.65
C ILE A 154 -2.65 9.05 -20.67
N THR A 155 -1.37 8.71 -20.82
CA THR A 155 -0.29 9.25 -19.99
C THR A 155 0.65 10.10 -20.83
N ARG A 156 0.99 11.28 -20.34
CA ARG A 156 1.91 12.23 -20.96
C ARG A 156 2.94 12.65 -19.92
N THR A 157 4.19 12.28 -20.16
CA THR A 157 5.32 12.60 -19.26
C THR A 157 6.37 13.37 -20.04
N GLN A 158 6.74 14.54 -19.55
CA GLN A 158 7.72 15.41 -20.17
C GLN A 158 8.69 15.95 -19.11
N LEU A 159 9.98 15.80 -19.34
CA LEU A 159 11.03 16.55 -18.64
C LEU A 159 11.02 17.99 -19.12
N MET A 160 11.10 18.98 -18.22
CA MET A 160 10.87 20.39 -18.59
C MET A 160 11.93 20.96 -19.53
N GLU A 161 13.16 20.46 -19.51
CA GLU A 161 14.27 20.95 -20.34
C GLU A 161 14.74 19.97 -21.41
N ALA A 162 14.27 18.72 -21.36
CA ALA A 162 14.56 17.74 -22.38
C ALA A 162 13.48 17.73 -23.46
N THR A 163 13.88 17.51 -24.70
CA THR A 163 12.95 17.22 -25.81
C THR A 163 12.23 15.88 -25.64
N ASP A 164 12.65 15.08 -24.65
CA ASP A 164 12.15 13.74 -24.43
C ASP A 164 10.75 13.77 -23.81
N LYS A 165 9.81 13.28 -24.60
CA LYS A 165 8.41 13.05 -24.20
C LYS A 165 8.14 11.58 -24.18
N HIS A 166 7.54 11.12 -23.12
CA HIS A 166 7.08 9.74 -22.97
C HIS A 166 5.55 9.73 -22.95
N ASP A 167 4.97 9.53 -24.12
CA ASP A 167 3.54 9.47 -24.31
C ASP A 167 3.10 8.00 -24.40
N SER A 168 2.00 7.67 -23.76
CA SER A 168 1.46 6.32 -23.76
C SER A 168 -0.06 6.34 -23.72
N ASP A 169 -0.68 5.66 -24.68
CA ASP A 169 -2.12 5.42 -24.74
C ASP A 169 -2.34 3.92 -24.62
N ARG A 170 -3.20 3.51 -23.70
CA ARG A 170 -3.43 2.09 -23.40
C ARG A 170 -4.88 1.81 -23.11
N PHE A 171 -5.30 0.63 -23.51
CA PHE A 171 -6.62 0.12 -23.22
C PHE A 171 -6.50 -1.13 -22.34
N TYR A 172 -7.30 -1.19 -21.28
CA TYR A 172 -7.31 -2.31 -20.34
C TYR A 172 -8.72 -2.83 -20.16
N PHE A 173 -8.83 -4.15 -20.03
CA PHE A 173 -10.06 -4.86 -19.64
C PHE A 173 -9.83 -5.56 -18.32
N TYR A 174 -10.79 -5.45 -17.42
CA TYR A 174 -10.75 -6.03 -16.08
C TYR A 174 -12.00 -6.88 -15.85
N PRO A 175 -11.99 -8.16 -16.28
CA PRO A 175 -13.05 -9.10 -15.94
C PRO A 175 -13.08 -9.34 -14.43
N HIS A 176 -14.27 -9.48 -13.92
CA HIS A 176 -14.55 -9.76 -12.52
C HIS A 176 -15.56 -10.90 -12.42
N LEU A 177 -15.28 -11.87 -11.55
CA LEU A 177 -16.17 -12.95 -11.20
C LEU A 177 -16.13 -13.20 -9.70
N THR A 178 -17.30 -13.26 -9.08
CA THR A 178 -17.48 -13.75 -7.71
C THR A 178 -18.52 -14.83 -7.76
N LEU A 179 -18.23 -15.98 -7.16
CA LEU A 179 -19.17 -17.06 -6.89
C LEU A 179 -19.09 -17.36 -5.40
N GLN A 180 -20.20 -17.25 -4.70
CA GLN A 180 -20.28 -17.47 -3.27
C GLN A 180 -21.34 -18.55 -2.99
N TYR A 181 -20.98 -19.50 -2.16
CA TYR A 181 -21.83 -20.57 -1.70
C TYR A 181 -21.86 -20.60 -0.16
N THR A 182 -23.06 -20.46 0.40
CA THR A 182 -23.32 -20.42 1.83
C THR A 182 -24.14 -21.65 2.21
N PRO A 183 -23.51 -22.82 2.45
CA PRO A 183 -24.23 -24.07 2.75
C PRO A 183 -24.96 -24.02 4.09
N SER A 184 -24.55 -23.18 5.01
CA SER A 184 -25.18 -22.93 6.30
C SER A 184 -24.87 -21.51 6.78
N GLU A 185 -25.58 -21.03 7.80
CA GLU A 185 -25.30 -19.73 8.44
C GLU A 185 -23.88 -19.61 8.99
N GLN A 186 -23.21 -20.73 9.19
CA GLN A 186 -21.87 -20.80 9.77
C GLN A 186 -20.77 -20.95 8.74
N GLN A 187 -21.08 -21.26 7.47
CA GLN A 187 -20.07 -21.59 6.46
C GLN A 187 -20.31 -20.81 5.17
N GLU A 188 -19.22 -20.27 4.66
CA GLU A 188 -19.20 -19.60 3.36
C GLU A 188 -17.97 -20.07 2.59
N LEU A 189 -18.15 -20.39 1.33
CA LEU A 189 -17.11 -20.65 0.35
C LEU A 189 -17.26 -19.66 -0.79
N ALA A 190 -16.22 -18.88 -1.08
CA ALA A 190 -16.24 -17.93 -2.18
C ALA A 190 -15.06 -18.14 -3.13
N PHE A 191 -15.33 -18.05 -4.41
CA PHE A 191 -14.32 -17.96 -5.46
C PHE A 191 -14.37 -16.57 -6.06
N HIS A 192 -13.20 -15.92 -6.18
CA HIS A 192 -13.05 -14.63 -6.81
C HIS A 192 -12.01 -14.69 -7.92
N PHE A 193 -12.32 -14.08 -9.04
CA PHE A 193 -11.37 -13.77 -10.09
C PHE A 193 -11.41 -12.29 -10.39
N THR A 194 -10.22 -11.65 -10.38
CA THR A 194 -10.08 -10.22 -10.67
C THR A 194 -8.85 -9.96 -11.51
N ARG A 195 -8.97 -9.04 -12.45
CA ARG A 195 -7.86 -8.44 -13.17
C ARG A 195 -7.81 -6.95 -12.88
N LYS A 196 -6.61 -6.40 -12.71
CA LYS A 196 -6.42 -4.95 -12.49
C LYS A 196 -5.08 -4.49 -13.05
N ALA A 197 -5.01 -3.21 -13.47
CA ALA A 197 -3.74 -2.53 -13.71
C ALA A 197 -3.38 -1.66 -12.49
N THR A 198 -2.12 -1.75 -12.05
CA THR A 198 -1.55 -0.88 -11.00
C THR A 198 -0.53 0.04 -11.65
N ARG A 199 -0.81 1.33 -11.62
CA ARG A 199 0.07 2.35 -12.21
C ARG A 199 1.24 2.63 -11.28
N PRO A 200 2.46 2.88 -11.82
CA PRO A 200 3.60 3.25 -10.99
C PRO A 200 3.25 4.48 -10.15
N ASP A 201 3.73 4.48 -8.91
CA ASP A 201 3.69 5.68 -8.10
C ASP A 201 4.54 6.78 -8.74
N TYR A 202 4.11 8.03 -8.60
CA TYR A 202 4.80 9.19 -9.16
C TYR A 202 6.26 9.28 -8.67
N THR A 203 6.54 8.94 -7.43
CA THR A 203 7.91 8.95 -6.89
C THR A 203 8.82 7.98 -7.64
N ARG A 204 8.29 6.83 -8.07
CA ARG A 204 9.03 5.85 -8.88
C ARG A 204 9.26 6.31 -10.33
N LEU A 205 8.46 7.25 -10.82
CA LEU A 205 8.63 7.85 -12.15
C LEU A 205 9.57 9.04 -12.13
N ASN A 206 9.84 9.63 -10.98
CA ASN A 206 10.62 10.85 -10.83
C ASN A 206 12.10 10.62 -11.19
N PRO A 207 12.62 11.15 -12.31
CA PRO A 207 13.97 10.87 -12.76
C PRO A 207 15.05 11.67 -12.04
N PHE A 208 14.67 12.48 -11.04
CA PHE A 208 15.63 13.28 -10.31
C PHE A 208 16.46 12.43 -9.37
N THR A 209 17.76 12.69 -9.40
CA THR A 209 18.72 12.00 -8.58
C THR A 209 18.75 12.60 -7.19
N SER A 210 18.54 11.79 -6.18
CA SER A 210 18.65 12.14 -4.76
C SER A 210 19.83 11.40 -4.13
N PRO A 211 20.75 12.06 -3.44
CA PRO A 211 21.85 11.38 -2.76
C PRO A 211 21.32 10.61 -1.55
N ILE A 212 21.73 9.34 -1.43
CA ILE A 212 21.58 8.53 -0.22
C ILE A 212 22.85 8.64 0.60
N ASP A 213 24.01 8.54 -0.07
CA ASP A 213 25.33 8.78 0.45
C ASP A 213 26.23 9.35 -0.66
N HIS A 214 27.56 9.42 -0.44
CA HIS A 214 28.49 10.00 -1.43
C HIS A 214 28.71 9.13 -2.68
N GLN A 215 28.32 7.85 -2.65
CA GLN A 215 28.46 6.89 -3.76
C GLN A 215 27.13 6.27 -4.16
N THR A 216 26.05 6.48 -3.40
CA THR A 216 24.73 5.88 -3.64
C THR A 216 23.70 6.98 -3.86
N PHE A 217 22.96 6.84 -4.95
CA PHE A 217 21.91 7.76 -5.35
C PHE A 217 20.61 7.00 -5.57
N GLU A 218 19.50 7.67 -5.36
CA GLU A 218 18.17 7.19 -5.75
C GLU A 218 17.66 7.99 -6.95
N GLN A 219 17.06 7.29 -7.92
CA GLN A 219 16.50 7.90 -9.12
C GLN A 219 15.31 7.06 -9.62
N GLY A 220 14.15 7.65 -9.79
CA GLY A 220 13.00 6.99 -10.41
C GLY A 220 13.22 6.75 -11.91
N ASN A 221 12.30 5.97 -12.50
CA ASN A 221 12.35 5.60 -13.90
C ASN A 221 11.06 6.04 -14.61
N PRO A 222 11.08 7.10 -15.44
CA PRO A 222 9.90 7.60 -16.15
C PRO A 222 9.36 6.65 -17.22
N LEU A 223 10.13 5.60 -17.58
CA LEU A 223 9.76 4.59 -18.58
C LEU A 223 8.95 3.42 -18.00
N LEU A 224 8.68 3.44 -16.69
CA LEU A 224 7.89 2.38 -16.05
C LEU A 224 6.51 2.27 -16.68
N ARG A 225 6.08 1.04 -16.83
CA ARG A 225 4.75 0.67 -17.32
C ARG A 225 3.90 0.15 -16.18
N PRO A 226 2.57 0.33 -16.23
CA PRO A 226 1.68 -0.28 -15.27
C PRO A 226 1.85 -1.81 -15.19
N GLU A 227 1.77 -2.33 -13.99
CA GLU A 227 1.65 -3.76 -13.72
C GLU A 227 0.22 -4.21 -14.03
N VAL A 228 0.06 -5.38 -14.63
CA VAL A 228 -1.26 -6.00 -14.83
C VAL A 228 -1.32 -7.30 -14.07
N SER A 229 -2.16 -7.35 -13.04
CA SER A 229 -2.31 -8.52 -12.20
C SER A 229 -3.62 -9.26 -12.48
N ASN A 230 -3.54 -10.59 -12.62
CA ASN A 230 -4.66 -11.52 -12.62
C ASN A 230 -4.61 -12.29 -11.31
N ARG A 231 -5.69 -12.26 -10.53
CA ARG A 231 -5.79 -12.96 -9.25
C ARG A 231 -7.01 -13.85 -9.23
N ALA A 232 -6.80 -15.12 -8.94
CA ALA A 232 -7.83 -16.10 -8.62
C ALA A 232 -7.65 -16.51 -7.17
N GLU A 233 -8.75 -16.54 -6.40
CA GLU A 233 -8.70 -16.91 -5.00
C GLU A 233 -9.93 -17.69 -4.55
N ILE A 234 -9.73 -18.58 -3.60
CA ILE A 234 -10.77 -19.31 -2.89
C ILE A 234 -10.70 -18.92 -1.42
N ASN A 235 -11.77 -18.37 -0.93
CA ASN A 235 -11.95 -17.99 0.46
C ASN A 235 -12.92 -18.95 1.13
N TYR A 236 -12.57 -19.44 2.32
CA TYR A 236 -13.43 -20.24 3.18
C TYR A 236 -13.57 -19.58 4.54
N LEU A 237 -14.81 -19.32 4.95
CA LEU A 237 -15.16 -18.77 6.26
C LEU A 237 -15.97 -19.80 7.03
N LEU A 238 -15.54 -20.09 8.25
CA LEU A 238 -16.29 -20.86 9.25
C LEU A 238 -16.51 -19.96 10.46
N SER A 239 -17.77 -19.69 10.80
CA SER A 239 -18.18 -18.87 11.93
C SER A 239 -18.89 -19.74 12.98
N GLY A 240 -18.12 -20.28 13.92
CA GLY A 240 -18.65 -21.00 15.07
C GLY A 240 -18.91 -20.05 16.27
N GLU A 241 -19.61 -20.53 17.29
CA GLU A 241 -19.92 -19.73 18.49
C GLU A 241 -18.67 -19.19 19.22
N LYS A 242 -17.60 -19.98 19.24
CA LYS A 242 -16.37 -19.65 19.98
C LYS A 242 -15.13 -19.49 19.10
N ILE A 243 -15.21 -19.93 17.88
CA ILE A 243 -14.08 -19.94 16.95
C ILE A 243 -14.56 -19.53 15.57
N GLN A 244 -13.87 -18.58 14.98
CA GLN A 244 -13.99 -18.19 13.58
C GLN A 244 -12.71 -18.55 12.85
N VAL A 245 -12.81 -19.15 11.67
CA VAL A 245 -11.69 -19.49 10.79
C VAL A 245 -11.92 -18.83 9.45
N ASN A 246 -10.95 -18.09 8.96
CA ASN A 246 -10.92 -17.59 7.60
C ASN A 246 -9.66 -18.11 6.91
N GLY A 247 -9.83 -18.87 5.82
CA GLY A 247 -8.74 -19.37 4.98
C GLY A 247 -8.86 -18.79 3.58
N ASN A 248 -7.75 -18.30 3.01
CA ASN A 248 -7.70 -17.76 1.65
C ASN A 248 -6.53 -18.37 0.88
N LEU A 249 -6.82 -19.20 -0.12
CA LEU A 249 -5.85 -19.73 -1.06
C LEU A 249 -5.91 -18.93 -2.35
N TYR A 250 -4.77 -18.41 -2.81
CA TYR A 250 -4.76 -17.58 -4.01
C TYR A 250 -3.59 -17.86 -4.94
N PHE A 251 -3.83 -17.59 -6.22
CA PHE A 251 -2.82 -17.46 -7.26
C PHE A 251 -2.89 -16.06 -7.86
N THR A 252 -1.73 -15.38 -7.96
CA THR A 252 -1.62 -14.08 -8.62
C THR A 252 -0.53 -14.13 -9.66
N SER A 253 -0.84 -13.71 -10.88
CA SER A 253 0.13 -13.52 -11.97
C SER A 253 0.19 -12.03 -12.32
N ILE A 254 1.39 -11.43 -12.24
CA ILE A 254 1.63 -10.01 -12.46
C ILE A 254 2.54 -9.84 -13.67
N GLU A 255 1.98 -9.31 -14.75
CA GLU A 255 2.74 -8.92 -15.94
C GLU A 255 3.40 -7.55 -15.70
N LYS A 256 4.63 -7.39 -16.17
CA LYS A 256 5.42 -6.16 -16.04
C LYS A 256 5.56 -5.69 -14.60
N PHE A 257 5.74 -6.65 -13.66
CA PHE A 257 5.94 -6.29 -12.25
C PHE A 257 7.08 -5.28 -12.09
N ILE A 258 6.91 -4.36 -11.14
CA ILE A 258 7.88 -3.29 -10.84
C ILE A 258 8.73 -3.72 -9.66
N THR A 259 10.06 -3.75 -9.86
CA THR A 259 11.01 -4.12 -8.83
C THR A 259 12.12 -3.07 -8.69
N PRO A 260 12.65 -2.83 -7.48
CA PRO A 260 13.85 -2.02 -7.32
C PRO A 260 15.04 -2.73 -7.98
N VAL A 261 15.92 -1.91 -8.56
CA VAL A 261 17.18 -2.34 -9.17
C VAL A 261 18.31 -1.41 -8.75
N ALA A 262 19.50 -1.97 -8.59
CA ALA A 262 20.70 -1.21 -8.31
C ALA A 262 21.65 -1.29 -9.53
N LEU A 263 22.02 -0.15 -10.04
CA LEU A 263 22.85 0.02 -11.24
C LEU A 263 24.21 0.62 -10.85
N LEU A 264 25.29 -0.12 -11.09
CA LEU A 264 26.63 0.40 -10.93
C LEU A 264 27.01 1.19 -12.19
N THR A 265 27.38 2.46 -12.00
CA THR A 265 27.84 3.34 -13.09
C THR A 265 29.34 3.17 -13.35
N GLU A 266 29.84 3.71 -14.46
CA GLU A 266 31.28 3.68 -14.82
C GLU A 266 32.16 4.40 -13.80
N ASP A 267 31.61 5.40 -13.09
CA ASP A 267 32.30 6.17 -12.03
C ASP A 267 32.30 5.46 -10.67
N ASN A 268 31.91 4.18 -10.62
CA ASN A 268 31.75 3.40 -9.39
C ASN A 268 30.73 3.99 -8.41
N THR A 269 29.74 4.74 -8.89
CA THR A 269 28.59 5.15 -8.10
C THR A 269 27.46 4.15 -8.29
N LEU A 270 26.62 3.97 -7.26
CA LEU A 270 25.47 3.08 -7.29
C LEU A 270 24.19 3.89 -7.41
N THR A 271 23.37 3.60 -8.42
CA THR A 271 22.05 4.21 -8.58
C THR A 271 20.97 3.19 -8.25
N LEU A 272 20.19 3.46 -7.22
CA LEU A 272 18.98 2.71 -6.90
C LEU A 272 17.83 3.25 -7.74
N SER A 273 17.17 2.38 -8.49
CA SER A 273 16.09 2.74 -9.41
C SER A 273 15.02 1.65 -9.46
N TYR A 274 14.12 1.72 -10.42
CA TYR A 274 13.04 0.77 -10.61
C TYR A 274 13.02 0.25 -12.06
N ALA A 275 12.64 -1.00 -12.22
CA ALA A 275 12.49 -1.63 -13.53
C ALA A 275 11.21 -2.46 -13.60
N ASN A 276 10.66 -2.62 -14.81
CA ASN A 276 9.66 -3.64 -15.06
C ASN A 276 10.35 -4.97 -15.37
N GLY A 277 10.00 -6.02 -14.62
CA GLY A 277 10.26 -7.41 -15.02
C GLY A 277 9.22 -7.91 -16.03
N ASN A 278 9.33 -9.16 -16.46
CA ASN A 278 8.36 -9.75 -17.38
C ASN A 278 7.12 -10.20 -16.64
N MET A 279 7.30 -11.11 -15.68
CA MET A 279 6.20 -11.75 -14.97
C MET A 279 6.62 -12.13 -13.55
N GLU A 280 5.71 -11.96 -12.60
CA GLU A 280 5.78 -12.49 -11.25
C GLU A 280 4.55 -13.36 -10.99
N ASN A 281 4.76 -14.60 -10.57
CA ASN A 281 3.71 -15.52 -10.18
C ASN A 281 3.80 -15.78 -8.68
N LYS A 282 2.68 -15.69 -7.98
CA LYS A 282 2.58 -15.94 -6.54
C LYS A 282 1.48 -16.95 -6.25
N VAL A 283 1.79 -17.95 -5.46
CA VAL A 283 0.80 -18.79 -4.77
C VAL A 283 0.88 -18.48 -3.30
N GLY A 284 -0.23 -18.19 -2.68
CA GLY A 284 -0.26 -17.87 -1.26
C GLY A 284 -1.43 -18.52 -0.53
N LEU A 285 -1.22 -18.77 0.75
CA LEU A 285 -2.21 -19.27 1.70
C LEU A 285 -2.20 -18.37 2.94
N ASP A 286 -3.35 -17.73 3.21
CA ASP A 286 -3.57 -16.94 4.41
C ASP A 286 -4.57 -17.67 5.30
N ILE A 287 -4.26 -17.85 6.58
CA ILE A 287 -5.16 -18.43 7.58
C ILE A 287 -5.25 -17.46 8.76
N ASN A 288 -6.46 -17.06 9.08
CA ASN A 288 -6.77 -16.22 10.24
C ASN A 288 -7.74 -16.99 11.15
N LEU A 289 -7.41 -17.07 12.41
CA LEU A 289 -8.25 -17.62 13.44
C LEU A 289 -8.64 -16.53 14.42
N SER A 290 -9.87 -16.53 14.88
CA SER A 290 -10.29 -15.71 16.01
C SER A 290 -11.09 -16.58 16.96
N GLY A 291 -10.75 -16.57 18.22
CA GLY A 291 -11.39 -17.49 19.16
C GLY A 291 -11.44 -17.00 20.59
N THR A 292 -12.51 -17.42 21.26
CA THR A 292 -12.70 -17.25 22.70
C THR A 292 -12.87 -18.63 23.37
N PRO A 293 -11.78 -19.44 23.44
CA PRO A 293 -11.85 -20.81 23.98
C PRO A 293 -12.32 -20.83 25.42
N ALA A 294 -12.07 -19.76 26.15
CA ALA A 294 -12.58 -19.55 27.51
C ALA A 294 -13.05 -18.09 27.67
N SER A 295 -13.99 -17.85 28.58
CA SER A 295 -14.53 -16.48 28.81
C SER A 295 -13.50 -15.44 29.26
N TRP A 296 -12.33 -15.88 29.67
CA TRP A 296 -11.23 -15.03 30.11
C TRP A 296 -10.09 -14.93 29.07
N MET A 297 -10.22 -15.60 27.91
CA MET A 297 -9.16 -15.67 26.89
C MET A 297 -9.71 -15.44 25.50
N THR A 298 -9.10 -14.51 24.78
CA THR A 298 -9.28 -14.33 23.33
C THR A 298 -7.94 -14.55 22.65
N ILE A 299 -7.92 -15.33 21.58
CA ILE A 299 -6.71 -15.64 20.80
C ILE A 299 -6.99 -15.46 19.31
N ASN A 300 -6.13 -14.68 18.63
CA ASN A 300 -6.23 -14.38 17.22
C ASN A 300 -4.87 -14.64 16.51
N PRO A 301 -4.52 -15.90 16.22
CA PRO A 301 -3.36 -16.19 15.40
C PRO A 301 -3.68 -15.98 13.92
N SER A 302 -2.68 -15.51 13.18
CA SER A 302 -2.69 -15.49 11.73
C SER A 302 -1.38 -15.97 11.14
N ILE A 303 -1.44 -16.61 9.99
CA ILE A 303 -0.27 -17.03 9.22
C ILE A 303 -0.52 -16.77 7.74
N SER A 304 0.50 -16.25 7.08
CA SER A 304 0.55 -16.07 5.62
C SER A 304 1.77 -16.79 5.08
N ILE A 305 1.59 -17.63 4.06
CA ILE A 305 2.65 -18.38 3.40
C ILE A 305 2.60 -18.03 1.91
N ILE A 306 3.73 -17.67 1.32
CA ILE A 306 3.83 -17.23 -0.06
C ILE A 306 5.01 -17.91 -0.74
N HIS A 307 4.76 -18.47 -1.91
CA HIS A 307 5.78 -18.85 -2.86
C HIS A 307 5.69 -17.93 -4.07
N ALA A 308 6.78 -17.21 -4.37
CA ALA A 308 6.87 -16.23 -5.45
C ALA A 308 7.96 -16.64 -6.44
N HIS A 309 7.63 -16.57 -7.72
CA HIS A 309 8.56 -16.81 -8.82
C HIS A 309 8.55 -15.60 -9.74
N THR A 310 9.71 -14.93 -9.89
CA THR A 310 9.87 -13.78 -10.79
C THR A 310 10.70 -14.16 -12.00
N ASN A 311 10.39 -13.54 -13.13
CA ASN A 311 11.11 -13.74 -14.39
C ASN A 311 11.25 -12.42 -15.13
N GLY A 312 12.42 -12.16 -15.69
CA GLY A 312 12.66 -10.96 -16.47
C GLY A 312 14.15 -10.62 -16.58
N LYS A 313 14.40 -9.60 -17.38
CA LYS A 313 15.71 -8.96 -17.52
C LYS A 313 15.53 -7.44 -17.63
N PHE A 314 16.41 -6.71 -17.01
CA PHE A 314 16.51 -5.27 -17.19
C PHE A 314 17.98 -4.94 -17.50
N GLN A 315 18.26 -4.49 -18.74
CA GLN A 315 19.63 -4.35 -19.25
C GLN A 315 20.41 -5.66 -19.09
N SER A 316 21.54 -5.66 -18.37
CA SER A 316 22.33 -6.86 -18.04
C SER A 316 21.87 -7.59 -16.78
N ILE A 317 20.89 -7.03 -16.03
CA ILE A 317 20.43 -7.56 -14.74
C ILE A 317 19.42 -8.67 -14.97
N ASN A 318 19.69 -9.83 -14.38
CA ASN A 318 18.72 -10.92 -14.31
C ASN A 318 17.78 -10.70 -13.13
N LEU A 319 16.46 -10.70 -13.41
CA LEU A 319 15.39 -10.50 -12.42
C LEU A 319 14.72 -11.82 -12.01
N HIS A 320 15.34 -12.96 -12.31
CA HIS A 320 14.83 -14.27 -11.92
C HIS A 320 15.10 -14.53 -10.44
N VAL A 321 14.04 -14.81 -9.68
CA VAL A 321 14.09 -15.19 -8.25
C VAL A 321 12.99 -16.19 -7.96
N ASP A 322 13.35 -17.23 -7.20
CA ASP A 322 12.41 -18.09 -6.48
C ASP A 322 12.50 -17.76 -4.99
N ASP A 323 11.36 -17.45 -4.39
CA ASP A 323 11.26 -17.11 -2.99
C ASP A 323 10.15 -17.90 -2.30
N PHE A 324 10.45 -18.36 -1.10
CA PHE A 324 9.48 -18.91 -0.17
C PHE A 324 9.55 -18.12 1.12
N SER A 325 8.48 -17.43 1.45
CA SER A 325 8.40 -16.59 2.62
C SER A 325 7.12 -16.83 3.40
N TRP A 326 7.15 -16.55 4.69
CA TRP A 326 5.99 -16.63 5.55
C TRP A 326 6.01 -15.55 6.62
N SER A 327 4.84 -15.19 7.10
CA SER A 327 4.68 -14.30 8.25
C SER A 327 3.63 -14.85 9.19
N GLY A 328 3.79 -14.56 10.48
CA GLY A 328 2.85 -14.96 11.50
C GLY A 328 2.62 -13.85 12.51
N LYS A 329 1.39 -13.76 13.00
CA LYS A 329 1.00 -12.83 14.05
C LYS A 329 0.16 -13.57 15.08
N LEU A 330 0.43 -13.32 16.34
CA LEU A 330 -0.35 -13.85 17.46
C LEU A 330 -0.80 -12.69 18.34
N GLU A 331 -2.11 -12.51 18.44
CA GLU A 331 -2.71 -11.62 19.44
C GLU A 331 -3.39 -12.45 20.51
N LEU A 332 -3.04 -12.21 21.75
CA LEU A 332 -3.61 -12.88 22.91
C LEU A 332 -4.12 -11.82 23.89
N THR A 333 -5.39 -11.94 24.28
CA THR A 333 -6.00 -11.11 25.31
C THR A 333 -6.50 -11.99 26.44
N LEU A 334 -6.05 -11.68 27.65
CA LEU A 334 -6.43 -12.39 28.89
C LEU A 334 -7.20 -11.44 29.80
N ASN A 335 -8.43 -11.79 30.12
CA ASN A 335 -9.33 -10.98 30.96
C ASN A 335 -9.48 -11.60 32.36
N SER A 336 -9.17 -10.86 33.38
CA SER A 336 -9.42 -11.26 34.77
C SER A 336 -10.78 -10.76 35.25
N LYS A 337 -11.41 -11.51 36.15
CA LYS A 337 -12.63 -11.10 36.85
C LYS A 337 -12.50 -9.77 37.63
N LYS A 338 -11.28 -9.30 37.86
CA LYS A 338 -10.96 -8.05 38.58
C LYS A 338 -10.81 -6.83 37.64
N HIS A 339 -11.42 -6.85 36.46
CA HIS A 339 -11.32 -5.78 35.45
C HIS A 339 -9.86 -5.53 34.96
N THR A 340 -9.02 -6.58 35.02
CA THR A 340 -7.67 -6.54 34.48
C THR A 340 -7.67 -7.23 33.13
N GLU A 341 -7.10 -6.57 32.13
CA GLU A 341 -6.87 -7.09 30.80
C GLU A 341 -5.36 -7.10 30.53
N PHE A 342 -4.85 -8.24 30.09
CA PHE A 342 -3.47 -8.39 29.66
C PHE A 342 -3.45 -8.76 28.19
N GLN A 343 -2.62 -8.05 27.39
CA GLN A 343 -2.49 -8.26 25.96
C GLN A 343 -1.06 -8.59 25.58
N VAL A 344 -0.92 -9.53 24.66
CA VAL A 344 0.35 -9.92 24.04
C VAL A 344 0.16 -9.86 22.53
N LEU A 345 1.04 -9.17 21.84
CA LEU A 345 1.15 -9.18 20.40
C LEU A 345 2.55 -9.65 20.00
N PHE A 346 2.63 -10.77 19.30
CA PHE A 346 3.87 -11.24 18.68
C PHE A 346 3.72 -11.22 17.18
N SER A 347 4.71 -10.68 16.47
CA SER A 347 4.79 -10.64 15.02
C SER A 347 6.13 -11.18 14.55
N TYR A 348 6.12 -11.99 13.49
CA TYR A 348 7.31 -12.52 12.83
C TYR A 348 7.11 -12.46 11.31
N GLN A 349 8.15 -12.06 10.60
CA GLN A 349 8.28 -12.12 9.16
C GLN A 349 9.58 -12.80 8.79
N SER A 350 9.52 -13.86 7.97
CA SER A 350 10.71 -14.55 7.48
C SER A 350 11.49 -13.70 6.48
N PRO A 351 12.76 -14.01 6.22
CA PRO A 351 13.49 -13.41 5.12
C PRO A 351 12.74 -13.57 3.80
N THR A 352 12.82 -12.53 2.93
CA THR A 352 12.17 -12.52 1.60
C THR A 352 13.19 -12.09 0.55
N LYS A 353 13.18 -12.76 -0.62
CA LYS A 353 14.03 -12.41 -1.74
C LYS A 353 13.20 -11.74 -2.84
N ILE A 354 13.73 -10.65 -3.35
CA ILE A 354 13.28 -10.00 -4.59
C ILE A 354 14.50 -9.89 -5.53
N PRO A 355 14.32 -9.57 -6.80
CA PRO A 355 15.47 -9.39 -7.70
C PRO A 355 16.55 -8.48 -7.11
N GLN A 356 17.79 -8.94 -7.11
CA GLN A 356 18.98 -8.30 -6.53
C GLN A 356 18.99 -8.10 -5.00
N PHE A 357 17.89 -8.22 -4.29
CA PHE A 357 17.82 -7.91 -2.86
C PHE A 357 17.27 -9.07 -2.04
N LYS A 358 17.82 -9.20 -0.83
CA LYS A 358 17.29 -10.05 0.23
C LYS A 358 16.91 -9.15 1.40
N MET A 359 15.65 -9.20 1.81
CA MET A 359 15.17 -8.64 3.06
C MET A 359 15.42 -9.66 4.16
N GLU A 360 15.99 -9.23 5.27
CA GLU A 360 16.19 -10.11 6.42
C GLU A 360 14.91 -10.26 7.24
N GLU A 361 14.90 -11.19 8.18
CA GLU A 361 13.77 -11.40 9.07
C GLU A 361 13.50 -10.19 9.95
N ASN A 362 12.24 -10.03 10.34
CA ASN A 362 11.82 -9.01 11.30
C ASN A 362 10.84 -9.61 12.29
N TYR A 363 11.01 -9.32 13.59
CA TYR A 363 10.09 -9.78 14.64
C TYR A 363 10.08 -8.81 15.82
N TYR A 364 8.94 -8.77 16.50
CA TYR A 364 8.78 -7.96 17.69
C TYR A 364 7.70 -8.53 18.61
N LEU A 365 7.75 -8.12 19.88
CA LEU A 365 6.80 -8.45 20.93
C LEU A 365 6.30 -7.16 21.59
N ASP A 366 4.99 -6.97 21.62
CA ASP A 366 4.34 -5.92 22.39
C ASP A 366 3.57 -6.54 23.58
N LEU A 367 3.62 -5.85 24.71
CA LEU A 367 2.87 -6.22 25.91
C LEU A 367 2.03 -5.03 26.39
N ALA A 368 0.81 -5.31 26.83
CA ALA A 368 -0.01 -4.30 27.47
C ALA A 368 -0.78 -4.88 28.66
N ILE A 369 -1.00 -4.04 29.65
CA ILE A 369 -1.89 -4.31 30.77
C ILE A 369 -2.83 -3.11 30.96
N LYS A 370 -4.09 -3.41 31.18
CA LYS A 370 -5.12 -2.42 31.47
C LYS A 370 -5.87 -2.84 32.71
N GLN A 371 -6.05 -1.90 33.65
CA GLN A 371 -6.77 -2.10 34.88
C GLN A 371 -7.94 -1.12 34.99
N GLY A 372 -9.13 -1.68 35.15
CA GLY A 372 -10.35 -0.93 35.43
C GLY A 372 -10.56 -0.74 36.95
N PHE A 373 -11.02 0.44 37.33
CA PHE A 373 -11.38 0.84 38.69
C PHE A 373 -12.80 1.45 38.67
N PHE A 374 -13.49 1.37 39.81
CA PHE A 374 -14.83 1.96 39.98
C PHE A 374 -15.84 1.50 38.91
N ASN A 375 -15.92 0.20 38.66
CA ASN A 375 -16.75 -0.40 37.59
C ASN A 375 -16.42 0.21 36.22
N ASP A 376 -15.13 0.22 35.87
CA ASP A 376 -14.55 0.72 34.61
C ASP A 376 -14.76 2.22 34.33
N ARG A 377 -15.13 3.00 35.34
CA ARG A 377 -15.18 4.46 35.20
C ARG A 377 -13.79 5.05 35.05
N LEU A 378 -12.80 4.53 35.73
CA LEU A 378 -11.40 4.89 35.57
C LEU A 378 -10.66 3.66 35.01
N GLN A 379 -9.94 3.83 33.92
CA GLN A 379 -9.09 2.81 33.34
C GLN A 379 -7.67 3.34 33.24
N ILE A 380 -6.71 2.58 33.72
CA ILE A 380 -5.29 2.86 33.60
C ILE A 380 -4.70 1.75 32.71
N SER A 381 -3.98 2.14 31.68
CA SER A 381 -3.24 1.23 30.80
C SER A 381 -1.77 1.54 30.80
N PHE A 382 -0.97 0.50 30.72
CA PHE A 382 0.46 0.56 30.50
C PHE A 382 0.80 -0.40 29.37
N SER A 383 1.59 0.05 28.40
CA SER A 383 2.05 -0.82 27.31
C SER A 383 3.51 -0.55 26.98
N VAL A 384 4.16 -1.61 26.50
CA VAL A 384 5.54 -1.59 26.00
C VAL A 384 5.49 -2.16 24.59
N SER A 385 5.86 -1.35 23.61
CA SER A 385 6.05 -1.80 22.24
C SER A 385 7.47 -2.30 22.05
N ASP A 386 7.64 -3.32 21.22
CA ASP A 386 8.92 -3.92 20.87
C ASP A 386 9.82 -4.17 22.12
N VAL A 387 9.32 -5.00 23.06
CA VAL A 387 9.91 -5.24 24.37
C VAL A 387 11.41 -5.56 24.30
N PHE A 388 11.82 -6.27 23.27
CA PHE A 388 13.21 -6.69 23.06
C PHE A 388 14.03 -5.80 22.15
N ASP A 389 13.42 -4.70 21.63
CA ASP A 389 14.04 -3.78 20.68
C ASP A 389 14.59 -4.48 19.42
N THR A 390 13.81 -5.45 18.89
CA THR A 390 14.22 -6.34 17.79
C THR A 390 13.66 -5.93 16.43
N SER A 391 12.66 -5.04 16.40
CA SER A 391 12.08 -4.59 15.14
C SER A 391 13.08 -3.71 14.38
N GLU A 392 13.55 -4.23 13.25
CA GLU A 392 14.50 -3.54 12.37
C GLU A 392 14.26 -3.94 10.92
N TRP A 393 14.61 -3.09 10.00
CA TRP A 393 14.56 -3.38 8.59
C TRP A 393 15.98 -3.46 8.02
N GLN A 394 16.27 -4.59 7.38
CA GLN A 394 17.54 -4.82 6.70
C GLN A 394 17.31 -5.33 5.29
N ALA A 395 17.97 -4.71 4.32
CA ALA A 395 18.05 -5.20 2.95
C ALA A 395 19.51 -5.38 2.53
N ARG A 396 19.82 -6.49 1.90
CA ARG A 396 21.15 -6.80 1.40
C ARG A 396 21.09 -7.12 -0.08
N SER A 397 22.07 -6.61 -0.82
CA SER A 397 22.37 -6.99 -2.19
C SER A 397 23.82 -7.45 -2.29
N ASN A 398 24.03 -8.62 -2.84
CA ASN A 398 25.37 -9.18 -3.03
C ASN A 398 25.47 -9.69 -4.46
N THR A 399 26.12 -8.94 -5.31
CA THR A 399 26.37 -9.26 -6.72
C THR A 399 27.85 -9.47 -6.97
N ASN A 400 28.23 -9.83 -8.18
CA ASN A 400 29.63 -9.97 -8.56
C ASN A 400 30.37 -8.62 -8.63
N THR A 401 29.64 -7.51 -8.72
CA THR A 401 30.18 -6.17 -8.96
C THR A 401 30.11 -5.25 -7.76
N TYR A 402 29.14 -5.44 -6.86
CA TYR A 402 28.99 -4.62 -5.66
C TYR A 402 28.36 -5.41 -4.50
N ARG A 403 28.54 -4.89 -3.31
CA ARG A 403 27.82 -5.33 -2.09
C ARG A 403 27.16 -4.11 -1.46
N LEU A 404 25.87 -4.21 -1.19
CA LEU A 404 25.08 -3.20 -0.52
C LEU A 404 24.40 -3.81 0.69
N ALA A 405 24.49 -3.15 1.83
CA ALA A 405 23.69 -3.45 3.01
C ALA A 405 23.01 -2.16 3.46
N ASN A 406 21.71 -2.18 3.52
CA ASN A 406 20.92 -1.06 4.03
C ASN A 406 20.24 -1.52 5.33
N TYR A 407 20.40 -0.73 6.37
CA TYR A 407 19.88 -0.97 7.70
C TYR A 407 19.09 0.24 8.17
N CYS A 408 17.87 0.01 8.65
CA CYS A 408 17.05 1.05 9.23
C CYS A 408 16.46 0.54 10.56
N LYS A 409 16.78 1.24 11.65
CA LYS A 409 16.20 1.04 12.96
C LYS A 409 15.41 2.28 13.36
N GLU A 410 14.12 2.15 13.47
CA GLU A 410 13.26 3.18 14.03
C GLU A 410 13.18 3.05 15.55
N ALA A 411 12.77 4.10 16.25
CA ALA A 411 12.55 4.06 17.69
C ALA A 411 11.23 3.32 18.01
N THR A 412 11.24 1.99 17.86
CA THR A 412 10.07 1.12 18.05
C THR A 412 9.87 0.73 19.51
N HIS A 413 10.95 0.67 20.30
CA HIS A 413 10.87 0.41 21.74
C HIS A 413 10.34 1.63 22.49
N ALA A 414 9.06 1.56 22.91
CA ALA A 414 8.37 2.69 23.52
C ALA A 414 7.47 2.25 24.68
N TYR A 415 7.36 3.12 25.68
CA TYR A 415 6.49 2.96 26.85
C TYR A 415 5.32 3.93 26.75
N TRP A 416 4.10 3.42 26.98
CA TRP A 416 2.88 4.21 26.93
C TRP A 416 2.10 4.07 28.23
N ILE A 417 1.62 5.19 28.76
CA ILE A 417 0.70 5.22 29.90
C ILE A 417 -0.58 5.92 29.42
N GLY A 418 -1.70 5.24 29.57
CA GLY A 418 -3.02 5.76 29.23
C GLY A 418 -3.90 5.91 30.48
N LEU A 419 -4.64 6.99 30.56
CA LEU A 419 -5.66 7.23 31.56
C LEU A 419 -6.98 7.57 30.87
N THR A 420 -8.01 6.76 31.10
CA THR A 420 -9.34 6.98 30.55
C THR A 420 -10.34 7.13 31.67
N PHE A 421 -11.11 8.20 31.66
CA PHE A 421 -12.17 8.45 32.64
C PHE A 421 -13.52 8.61 31.95
N ASN A 422 -14.47 7.73 32.26
CA ASN A 422 -15.82 7.72 31.71
C ASN A 422 -16.78 8.49 32.62
N PHE A 423 -17.15 9.72 32.23
CA PHE A 423 -18.00 10.61 33.05
C PHE A 423 -19.47 10.20 33.05
N ASN A 424 -19.97 9.59 31.97
CA ASN A 424 -21.37 9.20 31.83
C ASN A 424 -21.50 7.73 31.48
N ASN A 425 -22.43 7.00 32.15
CA ASN A 425 -22.89 5.68 31.75
C ASN A 425 -23.80 5.77 30.49
N PHE A 426 -23.31 6.37 29.41
CA PHE A 426 -24.05 6.39 28.17
C PHE A 426 -23.98 4.99 27.55
N LYS A 427 -24.98 4.15 27.85
CA LYS A 427 -25.24 2.95 27.07
C LYS A 427 -25.90 3.44 25.78
N SER A 428 -25.21 3.32 24.64
CA SER A 428 -25.87 3.48 23.34
C SER A 428 -27.05 2.52 23.33
N ARG A 429 -28.27 3.04 23.17
CA ARG A 429 -29.43 2.19 22.92
C ARG A 429 -29.13 1.44 21.61
N PRO A 430 -29.32 0.11 21.55
CA PRO A 430 -29.31 -0.57 20.26
C PRO A 430 -30.35 0.15 19.38
N SER A 431 -29.99 0.51 18.16
CA SER A 431 -30.93 1.02 17.18
C SER A 431 -31.98 -0.06 16.96
N THR A 432 -33.17 0.16 17.48
CA THR A 432 -34.36 -0.60 17.07
C THR A 432 -34.79 -0.01 15.74
N ASP A 433 -34.16 -0.48 14.67
CA ASP A 433 -34.70 -0.29 13.33
C ASP A 433 -35.87 -1.26 13.15
N ASN A 434 -37.07 -0.67 13.08
CA ASN A 434 -38.29 -1.32 12.60
C ASN A 434 -38.25 -1.45 11.08
#